data_885333e022354225e821e8c6579f2f1f
#
_entry.id   885333e022354225e821e8c6579f2f1f
#
_cell.length_a   1.000
_cell.length_b   1.000
_cell.length_c   1.000
_cell.angle_alpha   90.00
_cell.angle_beta   90.00
_cell.angle_gamma   90.00
#
_symmetry.space_group_name_H-M   'P 1'
#
loop_
_entity.id
_entity.type
_entity.pdbx_description
1 polymer ?
#
loop_
_entity_poly.entity_id
_entity_poly.type
_entity_poly.pdbx_seq_one_letter_code
_entity_poly.pdbx_strand_id
1 'polypeptide(L)'
;GVEASVVRSGFGQHLLDSRGSAATYELSSQSSQIDEFLSHSWSSSGRLKWLSLCLHHNGVAAVSAALIAGVLATVLEIAGLGTLPVVRHRWFDGQIRSIVFGPYLAAYGAFLLALLFWRWPDRVMFLDKICIHQTDAELKRRGIESINRCIRSSSSLLLCYAPDAAPGEGYFDRLWCNFELAAFVTKEREAGRATDRLVVLPLWRPVCLLVLQAGLVVAHGWEYASVLLGVASWSFSKGYIAKMTATLLIPFWLDIAGEEQKSALLRQLRDFRFERVKCFLP
;
A
#
# COMPACT_ATOMS: atom_id res chain seq x y z
N GLY A 1 15.46 -1.45 -16.17
CA GLY A 1 14.77 -1.43 -14.90
C GLY A 1 15.29 -0.34 -13.99
N VAL A 2 14.59 -0.09 -12.91
CA VAL A 2 14.92 0.91 -11.88
C VAL A 2 14.78 0.27 -10.50
N GLU A 3 15.58 0.68 -9.53
CA GLU A 3 15.42 0.20 -8.15
C GLU A 3 14.11 0.70 -7.53
N ALA A 4 13.42 -0.17 -6.80
CA ALA A 4 12.17 0.16 -6.12
C ALA A 4 12.32 1.31 -5.11
N SER A 5 13.51 1.46 -4.52
CA SER A 5 13.88 2.58 -3.65
C SER A 5 13.79 3.92 -4.36
N VAL A 6 14.23 4.00 -5.63
CA VAL A 6 14.14 5.20 -6.48
C VAL A 6 12.69 5.54 -6.77
N VAL A 7 11.86 4.56 -7.14
CA VAL A 7 10.43 4.78 -7.41
C VAL A 7 9.70 5.34 -6.18
N ARG A 8 10.08 4.88 -4.98
CA ARG A 8 9.50 5.33 -3.71
C ARG A 8 10.12 6.62 -3.16
N SER A 9 11.27 7.05 -3.69
CA SER A 9 11.98 8.24 -3.20
C SER A 9 11.13 9.52 -3.32
N GLY A 10 11.46 10.54 -2.54
CA GLY A 10 10.76 11.83 -2.58
C GLY A 10 9.24 11.71 -2.40
N PHE A 11 8.79 10.76 -1.54
CA PHE A 11 7.37 10.49 -1.31
C PHE A 11 6.60 10.18 -2.61
N GLY A 12 7.24 9.41 -3.52
CA GLY A 12 6.65 9.00 -4.79
C GLY A 12 6.62 10.09 -5.86
N GLN A 13 7.60 10.98 -5.86
CA GLN A 13 7.70 12.07 -6.84
C GLN A 13 7.62 11.59 -8.29
N HIS A 14 8.14 10.40 -8.58
CA HIS A 14 8.11 9.82 -9.91
C HIS A 14 6.74 9.26 -10.32
N LEU A 15 5.79 9.18 -9.40
CA LEU A 15 4.42 8.69 -9.62
C LEU A 15 3.39 9.81 -9.75
N LEU A 16 3.79 11.09 -9.55
CA LEU A 16 2.86 12.22 -9.50
C LEU A 16 2.33 12.61 -10.87
N ASP A 17 3.16 12.51 -11.90
CA ASP A 17 2.82 12.84 -13.28
C ASP A 17 3.60 11.95 -14.26
N SER A 18 3.20 11.98 -15.54
CA SER A 18 3.83 11.22 -16.63
C SER A 18 5.03 11.91 -17.26
N ARG A 19 5.38 13.13 -16.85
CA ARG A 19 6.45 13.91 -17.47
C ARG A 19 7.79 13.37 -17.05
N GLY A 20 8.54 12.85 -18.02
CA GLY A 20 9.91 12.41 -17.83
C GLY A 20 10.91 13.34 -18.55
N SER A 21 12.18 13.26 -18.17
CA SER A 21 13.31 13.97 -18.78
C SER A 21 14.42 12.98 -19.06
N ALA A 22 15.48 13.42 -19.76
CA ALA A 22 16.69 12.62 -19.92
C ALA A 22 17.27 12.19 -18.57
N ALA A 23 17.35 13.11 -17.60
CA ALA A 23 17.83 12.81 -16.25
C ALA A 23 16.93 11.79 -15.51
N THR A 24 15.62 11.78 -15.79
CA THR A 24 14.73 10.73 -15.25
C THR A 24 15.05 9.36 -15.84
N TYR A 25 15.38 9.30 -17.13
CA TYR A 25 15.75 8.06 -17.81
C TYR A 25 17.10 7.51 -17.31
N GLU A 26 18.05 8.37 -16.97
CA GLU A 26 19.36 8.00 -16.40
C GLU A 26 19.25 7.28 -15.04
N LEU A 27 18.13 7.37 -14.36
CA LEU A 27 17.86 6.59 -13.14
C LEU A 27 17.62 5.10 -13.43
N SER A 28 17.39 4.74 -14.68
CA SER A 28 17.20 3.35 -15.10
C SER A 28 18.52 2.71 -15.53
N SER A 29 18.59 1.40 -15.37
CA SER A 29 19.74 0.59 -15.83
C SER A 29 19.23 -0.61 -16.65
N GLN A 30 20.13 -1.16 -17.48
CA GLN A 30 19.84 -2.41 -18.16
C GLN A 30 19.76 -3.54 -17.14
N SER A 31 18.71 -4.35 -17.25
CA SER A 31 18.53 -5.55 -16.41
C SER A 31 18.03 -6.70 -17.28
N SER A 32 18.58 -7.87 -17.04
CA SER A 32 18.13 -9.12 -17.70
C SER A 32 16.81 -9.64 -17.11
N GLN A 33 16.50 -9.26 -15.86
CA GLN A 33 15.31 -9.67 -15.15
C GLN A 33 14.70 -8.47 -14.43
N ILE A 34 13.39 -8.41 -14.43
CA ILE A 34 12.59 -7.41 -13.70
C ILE A 34 11.83 -8.18 -12.62
N ASP A 35 11.94 -7.73 -11.37
CA ASP A 35 11.19 -8.37 -10.27
C ASP A 35 9.72 -7.98 -10.35
N GLU A 36 9.44 -6.70 -10.59
CA GLU A 36 8.10 -6.14 -10.52
C GLU A 36 7.84 -5.18 -11.68
N PHE A 37 6.79 -5.45 -12.46
CA PHE A 37 6.29 -4.53 -13.48
C PHE A 37 5.13 -3.72 -12.89
N LEU A 38 5.27 -2.38 -12.83
CA LEU A 38 4.24 -1.51 -12.28
C LEU A 38 3.28 -1.04 -13.39
N SER A 39 2.10 -1.62 -13.41
CA SER A 39 1.02 -1.23 -14.32
C SER A 39 0.03 -0.31 -13.61
N HIS A 40 -0.18 0.89 -14.15
CA HIS A 40 -1.00 1.91 -13.50
C HIS A 40 -1.58 2.91 -14.50
N SER A 41 -2.68 3.57 -14.12
CA SER A 41 -3.18 4.75 -14.83
C SER A 41 -2.53 6.02 -14.29
N TRP A 42 -2.08 6.93 -15.18
CA TRP A 42 -1.53 8.23 -14.76
C TRP A 42 -2.62 9.17 -14.19
N SER A 43 -3.90 8.94 -14.48
CA SER A 43 -5.02 9.72 -13.92
C SER A 43 -5.22 9.47 -12.43
N SER A 44 -4.83 8.29 -11.92
CA SER A 44 -4.97 7.98 -10.50
C SER A 44 -3.88 8.65 -9.64
N SER A 45 -4.20 8.94 -8.39
CA SER A 45 -3.33 9.67 -7.46
C SER A 45 -1.96 9.02 -7.28
N GLY A 46 -0.88 9.74 -7.59
CA GLY A 46 0.50 9.30 -7.39
C GLY A 46 0.86 9.06 -5.92
N ARG A 47 0.27 9.84 -4.99
CA ARG A 47 0.47 9.65 -3.55
C ARG A 47 -0.13 8.34 -3.05
N LEU A 48 -1.30 7.96 -3.57
CA LEU A 48 -1.94 6.69 -3.21
C LEU A 48 -1.17 5.50 -3.78
N LYS A 49 -0.65 5.61 -5.01
CA LYS A 49 0.26 4.61 -5.59
C LYS A 49 1.50 4.41 -4.70
N TRP A 50 2.13 5.51 -4.30
CA TRP A 50 3.28 5.48 -3.41
C TRP A 50 2.98 4.80 -2.07
N LEU A 51 1.87 5.15 -1.40
CA LEU A 51 1.45 4.51 -0.17
C LEU A 51 1.15 3.02 -0.35
N SER A 52 0.54 2.65 -1.49
CA SER A 52 0.26 1.25 -1.81
C SER A 52 1.54 0.44 -2.02
N LEU A 53 2.55 1.03 -2.67
CA LEU A 53 3.88 0.43 -2.80
C LEU A 53 4.60 0.33 -1.44
N CYS A 54 4.50 1.35 -0.59
CA CYS A 54 5.04 1.28 0.77
C CYS A 54 4.39 0.13 1.56
N LEU A 55 3.07 0.00 1.48
CA LEU A 55 2.35 -1.08 2.15
C LEU A 55 2.73 -2.46 1.58
N HIS A 56 2.84 -2.57 0.26
CA HIS A 56 3.23 -3.81 -0.40
C HIS A 56 4.64 -4.26 0.00
N HIS A 57 5.61 -3.35 -0.03
CA HIS A 57 7.00 -3.69 0.25
C HIS A 57 7.32 -3.78 1.74
N ASN A 58 6.75 -2.89 2.55
CA ASN A 58 7.14 -2.70 3.95
C ASN A 58 6.08 -3.18 4.95
N GLY A 59 4.91 -3.64 4.50
CA GLY A 59 3.79 -3.98 5.39
C GLY A 59 4.15 -5.01 6.46
N VAL A 60 4.85 -6.07 6.07
CA VAL A 60 5.31 -7.10 7.03
C VAL A 60 6.29 -6.52 8.04
N ALA A 61 7.28 -5.73 7.58
CA ALA A 61 8.23 -5.10 8.48
C ALA A 61 7.53 -4.10 9.43
N ALA A 62 6.56 -3.34 8.93
CA ALA A 62 5.79 -2.39 9.72
C ALA A 62 4.99 -3.07 10.84
N VAL A 63 4.32 -4.17 10.52
CA VAL A 63 3.58 -4.97 11.52
C VAL A 63 4.54 -5.57 12.55
N SER A 64 5.65 -6.15 12.11
CA SER A 64 6.65 -6.72 13.01
C SER A 64 7.26 -5.67 13.94
N ALA A 65 7.61 -4.50 13.41
CA ALA A 65 8.14 -3.39 14.20
C ALA A 65 7.12 -2.89 15.23
N ALA A 66 5.84 -2.79 14.84
CA ALA A 66 4.76 -2.41 15.76
C ALA A 66 4.60 -3.40 16.91
N LEU A 67 4.59 -4.70 16.61
CA LEU A 67 4.47 -5.76 17.62
C LEU A 67 5.66 -5.72 18.60
N ILE A 68 6.88 -5.65 18.08
CA ILE A 68 8.09 -5.60 18.89
C ILE A 68 8.09 -4.34 19.79
N ALA A 69 7.80 -3.17 19.22
CA ALA A 69 7.78 -1.91 19.97
C ALA A 69 6.68 -1.89 21.03
N GLY A 70 5.49 -2.40 20.69
CA GLY A 70 4.37 -2.50 21.62
C GLY A 70 4.65 -3.44 22.80
N VAL A 71 5.22 -4.62 22.52
CA VAL A 71 5.61 -5.58 23.57
C VAL A 71 6.71 -4.97 24.45
N LEU A 72 7.76 -4.40 23.86
CA LEU A 72 8.86 -3.78 24.60
C LEU A 72 8.35 -2.64 25.50
N ALA A 73 7.52 -1.74 24.96
CA ALA A 73 6.95 -0.67 25.73
C ALA A 73 6.07 -1.19 26.88
N THR A 74 5.29 -2.27 26.66
CA THR A 74 4.51 -2.92 27.72
C THR A 74 5.41 -3.48 28.84
N VAL A 75 6.51 -4.13 28.48
CA VAL A 75 7.48 -4.65 29.47
C VAL A 75 8.10 -3.51 30.28
N LEU A 76 8.47 -2.40 29.62
CA LEU A 76 9.01 -1.22 30.29
C LEU A 76 7.98 -0.59 31.26
N GLU A 77 6.72 -0.51 30.84
CA GLU A 77 5.64 -0.04 31.73
C GLU A 77 5.48 -0.93 32.97
N ILE A 78 5.48 -2.25 32.81
CA ILE A 78 5.40 -3.21 33.92
C ILE A 78 6.60 -3.07 34.86
N ALA A 79 7.80 -2.82 34.31
CA ALA A 79 9.02 -2.59 35.09
C ALA A 79 9.07 -1.22 35.79
N GLY A 80 8.06 -0.37 35.60
CA GLY A 80 8.03 0.99 36.17
C GLY A 80 8.97 1.97 35.43
N LEU A 81 9.45 1.62 34.24
CA LEU A 81 10.31 2.43 33.38
C LEU A 81 9.54 3.10 32.25
N GLY A 82 8.21 3.07 32.30
CA GLY A 82 7.34 3.66 31.29
C GLY A 82 7.50 5.18 31.22
N THR A 83 7.32 5.73 30.02
CA THR A 83 7.47 7.17 29.76
C THR A 83 6.21 7.99 30.09
N LEU A 84 5.06 7.33 30.18
CA LEU A 84 3.79 7.95 30.50
C LEU A 84 3.22 7.38 31.81
N PRO A 85 2.53 8.20 32.63
CA PRO A 85 1.97 7.71 33.90
C PRO A 85 0.91 6.65 33.66
N VAL A 86 0.95 5.59 34.48
CA VAL A 86 -0.11 4.58 34.50
C VAL A 86 -1.32 5.15 35.21
N VAL A 87 -2.45 5.24 34.52
CA VAL A 87 -3.70 5.78 35.09
C VAL A 87 -4.54 4.61 35.59
N ARG A 88 -5.00 4.69 36.85
CA ARG A 88 -5.84 3.66 37.45
C ARG A 88 -7.29 4.12 37.53
N HIS A 89 -8.18 3.32 36.97
CA HIS A 89 -9.62 3.59 36.98
C HIS A 89 -10.41 2.43 37.57
N ARG A 90 -11.39 2.73 38.40
CA ARG A 90 -12.30 1.75 38.97
C ARG A 90 -13.46 1.48 37.96
N TRP A 91 -13.56 0.23 37.55
CA TRP A 91 -14.61 -0.20 36.63
C TRP A 91 -15.92 -0.53 37.35
N PHE A 92 -17.00 -0.77 36.59
CA PHE A 92 -18.35 -1.05 37.13
C PHE A 92 -18.40 -2.32 37.97
N ASP A 93 -17.50 -3.27 37.69
CA ASP A 93 -17.34 -4.48 38.48
C ASP A 93 -16.61 -4.23 39.80
N GLY A 94 -16.33 -2.99 40.14
CA GLY A 94 -15.58 -2.55 41.32
C GLY A 94 -14.08 -2.78 41.23
N GLN A 95 -13.59 -3.39 40.16
CA GLN A 95 -12.17 -3.69 39.97
C GLN A 95 -11.40 -2.45 39.51
N ILE A 96 -10.18 -2.28 40.01
CA ILE A 96 -9.25 -1.24 39.58
C ILE A 96 -8.44 -1.80 38.42
N ARG A 97 -8.53 -1.20 37.25
CA ARG A 97 -7.72 -1.54 36.09
C ARG A 97 -6.80 -0.40 35.73
N SER A 98 -5.60 -0.76 35.29
CA SER A 98 -4.61 0.19 34.81
C SER A 98 -4.83 0.46 33.35
N ILE A 99 -4.82 1.75 32.95
CA ILE A 99 -4.88 2.19 31.56
C ILE A 99 -3.50 2.74 31.22
N VAL A 100 -2.90 2.19 30.17
CA VAL A 100 -1.59 2.58 29.65
C VAL A 100 -1.75 3.05 28.20
N PHE A 101 -1.05 4.10 27.82
CA PHE A 101 -1.09 4.63 26.46
C PHE A 101 0.25 4.49 25.73
N GLY A 102 1.35 4.45 26.46
CA GLY A 102 2.70 4.34 25.91
C GLY A 102 2.91 3.22 24.89
N PRO A 103 2.48 1.97 25.16
CA PRO A 103 2.61 0.85 24.23
C PRO A 103 1.88 1.07 22.89
N TYR A 104 0.68 1.68 22.90
CA TYR A 104 -0.06 1.98 21.68
C TYR A 104 0.66 3.02 20.83
N LEU A 105 1.18 4.07 21.47
CA LEU A 105 1.92 5.13 20.80
C LEU A 105 3.23 4.59 20.20
N ALA A 106 3.95 3.77 20.96
CA ALA A 106 5.19 3.13 20.51
C ALA A 106 4.93 2.20 19.31
N ALA A 107 3.90 1.34 19.38
CA ALA A 107 3.53 0.44 18.31
C ALA A 107 3.15 1.20 17.04
N TYR A 108 2.30 2.22 17.16
CA TYR A 108 1.87 3.01 16.00
C TYR A 108 3.03 3.81 15.39
N GLY A 109 3.86 4.43 16.22
CA GLY A 109 5.06 5.13 15.75
C GLY A 109 6.02 4.21 15.00
N ALA A 110 6.30 3.03 15.56
CA ALA A 110 7.14 2.04 14.93
C ALA A 110 6.55 1.51 13.61
N PHE A 111 5.21 1.31 13.57
CA PHE A 111 4.51 0.95 12.35
C PHE A 111 4.72 1.99 11.24
N LEU A 112 4.46 3.27 11.53
CA LEU A 112 4.60 4.34 10.56
C LEU A 112 6.05 4.49 10.08
N LEU A 113 7.01 4.48 11.00
CA LEU A 113 8.44 4.59 10.66
C LEU A 113 8.88 3.43 9.76
N ALA A 114 8.51 2.21 10.09
CA ALA A 114 8.86 1.06 9.29
C ALA A 114 8.12 1.08 7.94
N LEU A 115 6.82 1.43 7.91
CA LEU A 115 6.04 1.50 6.68
C LEU A 115 6.67 2.48 5.67
N LEU A 116 7.08 3.64 6.12
CA LEU A 116 7.54 4.72 5.25
C LEU A 116 9.03 4.63 4.92
N PHE A 117 9.85 4.15 5.85
CA PHE A 117 11.32 4.29 5.77
C PHE A 117 12.09 2.97 5.79
N TRP A 118 11.43 1.82 5.97
CA TRP A 118 12.13 0.54 5.94
C TRP A 118 12.77 0.30 4.58
N ARG A 119 14.02 -0.18 4.58
CA ARG A 119 14.77 -0.52 3.37
C ARG A 119 14.99 -2.03 3.33
N TRP A 120 14.33 -2.69 2.40
CA TRP A 120 14.65 -4.06 2.01
C TRP A 120 15.73 -4.04 0.93
N PRO A 121 16.36 -5.21 0.66
CA PRO A 121 17.15 -5.36 -0.57
C PRO A 121 16.34 -4.86 -1.75
N ASP A 122 16.97 -4.04 -2.57
CA ASP A 122 16.28 -3.39 -3.67
C ASP A 122 15.83 -4.42 -4.71
N ARG A 123 14.60 -4.23 -5.18
CA ARG A 123 14.00 -4.97 -6.28
C ARG A 123 14.08 -4.14 -7.54
N VAL A 124 14.30 -4.80 -8.67
CA VAL A 124 14.27 -4.15 -9.97
C VAL A 124 12.83 -4.02 -10.43
N MET A 125 12.37 -2.78 -10.58
CA MET A 125 11.04 -2.45 -11.06
C MET A 125 11.06 -1.91 -12.48
N PHE A 126 9.96 -2.07 -13.20
CA PHE A 126 9.69 -1.33 -14.42
C PHE A 126 8.65 -0.25 -14.14
N LEU A 127 9.02 1.01 -14.36
CA LEU A 127 8.11 2.16 -14.38
C LEU A 127 8.33 2.90 -15.72
N ASP A 128 7.30 3.01 -16.52
CA ASP A 128 7.33 3.55 -17.88
C ASP A 128 8.01 4.93 -17.97
N LYS A 129 7.69 5.86 -17.05
CA LYS A 129 8.28 7.19 -16.96
C LYS A 129 9.80 7.18 -16.83
N ILE A 130 10.34 6.18 -16.11
CA ILE A 130 11.79 6.08 -15.83
C ILE A 130 12.46 5.18 -16.86
N CYS A 131 11.84 4.06 -17.20
CA CYS A 131 12.45 3.02 -18.05
C CYS A 131 12.29 3.28 -19.54
N ILE A 132 11.45 4.25 -19.94
CA ILE A 132 11.27 4.67 -21.34
C ILE A 132 11.70 6.12 -21.47
N HIS A 133 12.57 6.41 -22.44
CA HIS A 133 13.00 7.78 -22.70
C HIS A 133 11.83 8.63 -23.18
N GLN A 134 11.56 9.77 -22.49
CA GLN A 134 10.34 10.54 -22.75
C GLN A 134 10.53 11.66 -23.79
N THR A 135 11.75 12.15 -23.98
CA THR A 135 12.06 13.32 -24.82
C THR A 135 12.69 12.98 -26.18
N ASP A 136 13.44 11.89 -26.29
CA ASP A 136 13.99 11.40 -27.56
C ASP A 136 12.97 10.46 -28.24
N ALA A 137 12.53 10.82 -29.44
CA ALA A 137 11.47 10.11 -30.16
C ALA A 137 11.88 8.68 -30.55
N GLU A 138 13.15 8.47 -30.95
CA GLU A 138 13.62 7.15 -31.38
C GLU A 138 13.82 6.21 -30.18
N LEU A 139 14.42 6.71 -29.10
CA LEU A 139 14.55 5.94 -27.86
C LEU A 139 13.20 5.64 -27.25
N LYS A 140 12.24 6.58 -27.31
CA LYS A 140 10.88 6.37 -26.86
C LYS A 140 10.18 5.27 -27.66
N ARG A 141 10.29 5.29 -28.99
CA ARG A 141 9.72 4.27 -29.87
C ARG A 141 10.29 2.87 -29.54
N ARG A 142 11.60 2.76 -29.43
CA ARG A 142 12.28 1.50 -29.05
C ARG A 142 11.86 1.02 -27.65
N GLY A 143 11.72 1.95 -26.70
CA GLY A 143 11.23 1.66 -25.35
C GLY A 143 9.81 1.08 -25.38
N ILE A 144 8.91 1.69 -26.13
CA ILE A 144 7.53 1.23 -26.32
C ILE A 144 7.50 -0.16 -26.97
N GLU A 145 8.26 -0.39 -28.03
CA GLU A 145 8.37 -1.71 -28.69
C GLU A 145 8.92 -2.79 -27.77
N SER A 146 9.73 -2.42 -26.79
CA SER A 146 10.32 -3.37 -25.83
C SER A 146 9.41 -3.75 -24.66
N ILE A 147 8.28 -3.08 -24.46
CA ILE A 147 7.41 -3.29 -23.27
C ILE A 147 6.96 -4.73 -23.12
N ASN A 148 6.54 -5.38 -24.22
CA ASN A 148 6.15 -6.79 -24.17
C ASN A 148 7.32 -7.67 -23.68
N ARG A 149 8.56 -7.36 -24.06
CA ARG A 149 9.75 -8.06 -23.56
C ARG A 149 9.95 -7.81 -22.08
N CYS A 150 9.78 -6.56 -21.62
CA CYS A 150 9.87 -6.21 -20.20
C CYS A 150 8.81 -6.95 -19.37
N ILE A 151 7.57 -7.06 -19.87
CA ILE A 151 6.50 -7.82 -19.21
C ILE A 151 6.89 -9.30 -19.15
N ARG A 152 7.41 -9.89 -20.23
CA ARG A 152 7.82 -11.29 -20.27
C ARG A 152 9.01 -11.58 -19.35
N SER A 153 9.93 -10.63 -19.14
CA SER A 153 11.06 -10.77 -18.22
C SER A 153 10.71 -10.43 -16.76
N SER A 154 9.49 -9.94 -16.48
CA SER A 154 9.08 -9.58 -15.13
C SER A 154 8.62 -10.80 -14.33
N SER A 155 8.99 -10.87 -13.06
CA SER A 155 8.57 -11.93 -12.15
C SER A 155 7.12 -11.75 -11.69
N SER A 156 6.68 -10.53 -11.46
CA SER A 156 5.32 -10.18 -11.04
C SER A 156 4.82 -8.92 -11.73
N LEU A 157 3.51 -8.75 -11.77
CA LEU A 157 2.86 -7.52 -12.21
C LEU A 157 2.10 -6.91 -11.03
N LEU A 158 2.49 -5.67 -10.68
CA LEU A 158 1.81 -4.87 -9.67
C LEU A 158 0.80 -3.97 -10.37
N LEU A 159 -0.48 -4.18 -10.11
CA LEU A 159 -1.58 -3.44 -10.70
C LEU A 159 -2.14 -2.43 -9.71
N CYS A 160 -1.89 -1.14 -9.93
CA CYS A 160 -2.47 -0.06 -9.14
C CYS A 160 -3.92 0.19 -9.58
N TYR A 161 -4.87 -0.18 -8.74
CA TYR A 161 -6.29 -0.12 -9.04
C TYR A 161 -7.02 0.92 -8.20
N ALA A 162 -7.73 1.84 -8.88
CA ALA A 162 -8.63 2.82 -8.27
C ALA A 162 -10.06 2.55 -8.79
N PRO A 163 -10.95 1.98 -7.96
CA PRO A 163 -12.34 1.70 -8.37
C PRO A 163 -13.16 2.98 -8.61
N ASP A 164 -12.78 4.08 -7.95
CA ASP A 164 -13.52 5.34 -7.92
C ASP A 164 -13.04 6.33 -9.01
N ALA A 165 -12.30 5.85 -10.01
CA ALA A 165 -11.85 6.69 -11.12
C ALA A 165 -13.06 7.22 -11.90
N ALA A 166 -12.98 8.48 -12.35
CA ALA A 166 -14.00 9.07 -13.19
C ALA A 166 -14.20 8.23 -14.46
N PRO A 167 -15.40 8.24 -15.06
CA PRO A 167 -15.67 7.51 -16.30
C PRO A 167 -14.68 7.88 -17.41
N GLY A 168 -13.99 6.89 -17.96
CA GLY A 168 -12.94 7.07 -18.97
C GLY A 168 -11.53 7.29 -18.41
N GLU A 169 -11.35 7.36 -17.09
CA GLU A 169 -10.07 7.52 -16.40
C GLU A 169 -9.63 6.26 -15.65
N GLY A 170 -10.50 5.27 -15.53
CA GLY A 170 -10.23 4.03 -14.86
C GLY A 170 -9.12 3.21 -15.52
N TYR A 171 -8.57 2.27 -14.78
CA TYR A 171 -7.53 1.37 -15.27
C TYR A 171 -7.95 0.66 -16.57
N PHE A 172 -9.18 0.16 -16.62
CA PHE A 172 -9.72 -0.57 -17.77
C PHE A 172 -10.18 0.32 -18.94
N ASP A 173 -10.32 1.61 -18.71
CA ASP A 173 -10.63 2.56 -19.79
C ASP A 173 -9.40 2.88 -20.64
N ARG A 174 -8.23 2.46 -20.20
CA ARG A 174 -6.95 2.74 -20.88
C ARG A 174 -6.43 1.52 -21.63
N LEU A 175 -6.30 1.65 -22.94
CA LEU A 175 -5.79 0.59 -23.81
C LEU A 175 -4.44 0.04 -23.34
N TRP A 176 -3.56 0.93 -22.89
CA TRP A 176 -2.21 0.58 -22.47
C TRP A 176 -2.20 -0.33 -21.25
N CYS A 177 -2.95 0.01 -20.21
CA CYS A 177 -3.09 -0.80 -19.01
C CYS A 177 -3.68 -2.18 -19.30
N ASN A 178 -4.68 -2.22 -20.19
CA ASN A 178 -5.28 -3.48 -20.62
C ASN A 178 -4.30 -4.36 -21.40
N PHE A 179 -3.48 -3.75 -22.28
CA PHE A 179 -2.43 -4.46 -23.00
C PHE A 179 -1.40 -5.10 -22.05
N GLU A 180 -0.90 -4.33 -21.10
CA GLU A 180 0.07 -4.80 -20.10
C GLU A 180 -0.46 -5.99 -19.30
N LEU A 181 -1.69 -5.88 -18.83
CA LEU A 181 -2.36 -6.91 -18.06
C LEU A 181 -2.61 -8.17 -18.91
N ALA A 182 -3.13 -8.02 -20.13
CA ALA A 182 -3.39 -9.13 -21.04
C ALA A 182 -2.09 -9.85 -21.43
N ALA A 183 -1.03 -9.10 -21.71
CA ALA A 183 0.29 -9.68 -22.04
C ALA A 183 0.86 -10.48 -20.86
N PHE A 184 0.73 -9.97 -19.62
CA PHE A 184 1.17 -10.68 -18.44
C PHE A 184 0.36 -11.96 -18.16
N VAL A 185 -0.97 -11.87 -18.22
CA VAL A 185 -1.86 -13.03 -18.03
C VAL A 185 -1.60 -14.10 -19.09
N THR A 186 -1.39 -13.70 -20.35
CA THR A 186 -1.05 -14.63 -21.44
C THR A 186 0.27 -15.34 -21.16
N LYS A 187 1.31 -14.60 -20.75
CA LYS A 187 2.61 -15.16 -20.36
C LYS A 187 2.47 -16.20 -19.23
N GLU A 188 1.71 -15.89 -18.18
CA GLU A 188 1.53 -16.82 -17.06
C GLU A 188 0.75 -18.08 -17.49
N ARG A 189 -0.24 -17.91 -18.37
CA ARG A 189 -1.00 -19.03 -18.96
C ARG A 189 -0.11 -19.91 -19.84
N GLU A 190 0.70 -19.33 -20.72
CA GLU A 190 1.65 -20.04 -21.58
C GLU A 190 2.66 -20.86 -20.74
N ALA A 191 3.03 -20.33 -19.57
CA ALA A 191 3.93 -21.01 -18.64
C ALA A 191 3.24 -22.04 -17.73
N GLY A 192 1.93 -22.29 -17.91
CA GLY A 192 1.14 -23.20 -17.07
C GLY A 192 1.03 -22.76 -15.61
N ARG A 193 1.24 -21.47 -15.32
CA ARG A 193 1.20 -20.91 -13.98
C ARG A 193 -0.15 -20.26 -13.70
N ALA A 194 -0.56 -20.32 -12.42
CA ALA A 194 -1.68 -19.54 -11.94
C ALA A 194 -1.35 -18.04 -11.91
N THR A 195 -2.37 -17.18 -11.83
CA THR A 195 -2.21 -15.72 -11.79
C THR A 195 -1.76 -15.20 -10.42
N ASP A 196 -1.11 -16.01 -9.60
CA ASP A 196 -0.65 -15.64 -8.25
C ASP A 196 0.40 -14.52 -8.24
N ARG A 197 1.10 -14.38 -9.36
CA ARG A 197 2.08 -13.30 -9.58
C ARG A 197 1.46 -11.98 -10.04
N LEU A 198 0.15 -11.95 -10.25
CA LEU A 198 -0.62 -10.73 -10.45
C LEU A 198 -1.01 -10.19 -9.06
N VAL A 199 -0.40 -9.11 -8.66
CA VAL A 199 -0.65 -8.45 -7.38
C VAL A 199 -1.50 -7.20 -7.62
N VAL A 200 -2.73 -7.22 -7.15
CA VAL A 200 -3.61 -6.05 -7.21
C VAL A 200 -3.37 -5.18 -6.00
N LEU A 201 -3.06 -3.90 -6.24
CA LEU A 201 -2.83 -2.88 -5.22
C LEU A 201 -4.00 -1.88 -5.23
N PRO A 202 -5.06 -2.11 -4.43
CA PRO A 202 -6.17 -1.17 -4.31
C PRO A 202 -5.66 0.12 -3.65
N LEU A 203 -5.80 1.26 -4.34
CA LEU A 203 -5.22 2.53 -3.90
C LEU A 203 -5.87 3.10 -2.64
N TRP A 204 -7.10 2.70 -2.32
CA TRP A 204 -7.81 3.08 -1.09
C TRP A 204 -7.31 2.34 0.16
N ARG A 205 -6.78 1.11 0.00
CA ARG A 205 -6.41 0.21 1.11
C ARG A 205 -5.44 0.84 2.12
N PRO A 206 -4.31 1.46 1.72
CA PRO A 206 -3.38 2.05 2.68
C PRO A 206 -3.99 3.24 3.44
N VAL A 207 -4.87 4.02 2.80
CA VAL A 207 -5.55 5.14 3.46
C VAL A 207 -6.49 4.63 4.53
N CYS A 208 -7.34 3.64 4.21
CA CYS A 208 -8.25 3.02 5.19
C CYS A 208 -7.48 2.46 6.38
N LEU A 209 -6.36 1.76 6.13
CA LEU A 209 -5.52 1.22 7.19
C LEU A 209 -4.95 2.32 8.10
N LEU A 210 -4.40 3.39 7.51
CA LEU A 210 -3.81 4.50 8.26
C LEU A 210 -4.87 5.29 9.05
N VAL A 211 -6.02 5.59 8.44
CA VAL A 211 -7.13 6.28 9.11
C VAL A 211 -7.65 5.46 10.28
N LEU A 212 -7.82 4.15 10.08
CA LEU A 212 -8.26 3.26 11.14
C LEU A 212 -7.28 3.23 12.31
N GLN A 213 -6.00 3.04 12.03
CA GLN A 213 -4.97 3.01 13.07
C GLN A 213 -4.86 4.35 13.81
N ALA A 214 -4.90 5.48 13.08
CA ALA A 214 -4.94 6.80 13.70
C ALA A 214 -6.18 6.96 14.59
N GLY A 215 -7.34 6.52 14.13
CA GLY A 215 -8.58 6.54 14.91
C GLY A 215 -8.48 5.72 16.20
N LEU A 216 -7.84 4.55 16.15
CA LEU A 216 -7.59 3.74 17.34
C LEU A 216 -6.67 4.44 18.34
N VAL A 217 -5.57 5.05 17.87
CA VAL A 217 -4.65 5.82 18.73
C VAL A 217 -5.36 7.00 19.37
N VAL A 218 -6.14 7.76 18.60
CA VAL A 218 -6.94 8.89 19.13
C VAL A 218 -7.94 8.41 20.15
N ALA A 219 -8.65 7.31 19.90
CA ALA A 219 -9.65 6.77 20.82
C ALA A 219 -9.01 6.28 22.14
N HIS A 220 -7.84 5.61 22.07
CA HIS A 220 -7.11 5.22 23.28
C HIS A 220 -6.52 6.42 24.02
N GLY A 221 -5.99 7.39 23.30
CA GLY A 221 -5.48 8.63 23.88
C GLY A 221 -6.56 9.44 24.59
N TRP A 222 -7.76 9.54 24.00
CA TRP A 222 -8.91 10.15 24.63
C TRP A 222 -9.33 9.43 25.90
N GLU A 223 -9.36 8.11 25.87
CA GLU A 223 -9.66 7.27 27.03
C GLU A 223 -8.65 7.53 28.16
N TYR A 224 -7.38 7.45 27.85
CA TYR A 224 -6.30 7.73 28.79
C TYR A 224 -6.41 9.15 29.38
N ALA A 225 -6.59 10.17 28.53
CA ALA A 225 -6.67 11.56 28.95
C ALA A 225 -7.92 11.82 29.82
N SER A 226 -9.06 11.25 29.46
CA SER A 226 -10.31 11.46 30.23
C SER A 226 -10.24 10.89 31.65
N VAL A 227 -9.55 9.77 31.83
CA VAL A 227 -9.31 9.21 33.18
C VAL A 227 -8.28 10.03 33.93
N LEU A 228 -7.20 10.47 33.27
CA LEU A 228 -6.17 11.32 33.86
C LEU A 228 -6.76 12.66 34.39
N LEU A 229 -7.71 13.22 33.64
CA LEU A 229 -8.37 14.49 33.99
C LEU A 229 -9.56 14.34 34.93
N GLY A 230 -9.92 13.11 35.32
CA GLY A 230 -11.05 12.82 36.20
C GLY A 230 -12.44 13.06 35.56
N VAL A 231 -12.51 13.20 34.23
CA VAL A 231 -13.76 13.44 33.46
C VAL A 231 -14.34 12.13 32.91
N ALA A 232 -13.84 10.98 33.33
CA ALA A 232 -14.26 9.68 32.82
C ALA A 232 -15.73 9.42 33.12
N SER A 233 -16.52 9.27 32.09
CA SER A 233 -17.93 8.98 32.15
C SER A 233 -18.26 7.54 31.75
N TRP A 234 -19.48 7.12 31.98
CA TRP A 234 -20.08 5.79 31.85
C TRP A 234 -19.91 5.07 30.48
N SER A 235 -19.30 5.69 29.50
CA SER A 235 -19.21 5.22 28.10
C SER A 235 -18.09 4.21 27.83
N PHE A 236 -17.21 3.92 28.78
CA PHE A 236 -15.93 3.24 28.57
C PHE A 236 -16.00 1.76 28.17
N SER A 237 -16.90 0.95 28.78
CA SER A 237 -16.88 -0.50 28.57
C SER A 237 -17.33 -0.93 27.17
N LYS A 238 -18.31 -0.23 26.61
CA LYS A 238 -18.82 -0.52 25.25
C LYS A 238 -17.80 -0.14 24.17
N GLY A 239 -17.04 0.94 24.39
CA GLY A 239 -16.00 1.37 23.48
C GLY A 239 -14.82 0.38 23.39
N TYR A 240 -14.46 -0.26 24.49
CA TYR A 240 -13.32 -1.22 24.50
C TYR A 240 -13.59 -2.45 23.62
N ILE A 241 -14.78 -3.07 23.73
CA ILE A 241 -15.16 -4.23 22.92
C ILE A 241 -15.20 -3.83 21.43
N ALA A 242 -15.81 -2.68 21.12
CA ALA A 242 -15.86 -2.19 19.74
C ALA A 242 -14.45 -1.93 19.15
N LYS A 243 -13.52 -1.41 19.95
CA LYS A 243 -12.13 -1.20 19.54
C LYS A 243 -11.40 -2.52 19.27
N MET A 244 -11.51 -3.50 20.19
CA MET A 244 -10.91 -4.81 20.01
C MET A 244 -11.44 -5.51 18.76
N THR A 245 -12.77 -5.45 18.56
CA THR A 245 -13.42 -6.01 17.39
C THR A 245 -12.94 -5.33 16.11
N ALA A 246 -12.88 -4.00 16.09
CA ALA A 246 -12.39 -3.26 14.94
C ALA A 246 -10.93 -3.59 14.62
N THR A 247 -10.06 -3.67 15.63
CA THR A 247 -8.63 -4.00 15.44
C THR A 247 -8.43 -5.37 14.81
N LEU A 248 -9.25 -6.35 15.15
CA LEU A 248 -9.15 -7.72 14.66
C LEU A 248 -9.86 -7.93 13.32
N LEU A 249 -11.06 -7.37 13.15
CA LEU A 249 -11.91 -7.66 12.00
C LEU A 249 -11.60 -6.80 10.76
N ILE A 250 -11.13 -5.57 10.94
CA ILE A 250 -10.92 -4.67 9.80
C ILE A 250 -9.75 -5.10 8.92
N PRO A 251 -8.58 -5.52 9.42
CA PRO A 251 -7.52 -6.07 8.56
C PRO A 251 -8.00 -7.28 7.75
N PHE A 252 -8.75 -8.17 8.40
CA PHE A 252 -9.33 -9.35 7.76
C PHE A 252 -10.35 -8.97 6.68
N TRP A 253 -11.23 -7.99 6.96
CA TRP A 253 -12.17 -7.49 5.96
C TRP A 253 -11.48 -6.80 4.78
N LEU A 254 -10.41 -6.04 5.03
CA LEU A 254 -9.60 -5.41 3.98
C LEU A 254 -8.93 -6.45 3.08
N ASP A 255 -8.52 -7.60 3.62
CA ASP A 255 -7.95 -8.69 2.83
C ASP A 255 -9.01 -9.40 1.97
N ILE A 256 -10.19 -9.69 2.53
CA ILE A 256 -11.33 -10.24 1.78
C ILE A 256 -11.74 -9.30 0.64
N ALA A 257 -11.91 -8.02 0.94
CA ALA A 257 -12.26 -7.03 -0.07
C ALA A 257 -11.19 -6.93 -1.19
N GLY A 258 -9.91 -7.11 -0.85
CA GLY A 258 -8.82 -7.19 -1.82
C GLY A 258 -8.95 -8.40 -2.76
N GLU A 259 -9.26 -9.58 -2.23
CA GLU A 259 -9.45 -10.79 -3.05
C GLU A 259 -10.73 -10.75 -3.88
N GLU A 260 -11.81 -10.16 -3.37
CA GLU A 260 -13.03 -9.92 -4.15
C GLU A 260 -12.75 -8.97 -5.32
N GLN A 261 -11.99 -7.90 -5.11
CA GLN A 261 -11.59 -6.98 -6.17
C GLN A 261 -10.72 -7.66 -7.22
N LYS A 262 -9.76 -8.50 -6.82
CA LYS A 262 -8.95 -9.30 -7.74
C LYS A 262 -9.83 -10.23 -8.58
N SER A 263 -10.80 -10.89 -7.96
CA SER A 263 -11.75 -11.78 -8.64
C SER A 263 -12.66 -11.01 -9.60
N ALA A 264 -13.13 -9.82 -9.22
CA ALA A 264 -13.91 -8.93 -10.08
C ALA A 264 -13.10 -8.46 -11.29
N LEU A 265 -11.84 -8.09 -11.07
CA LEU A 265 -10.88 -7.68 -12.08
C LEU A 265 -10.60 -8.79 -13.09
N LEU A 266 -10.40 -10.02 -12.63
CA LEU A 266 -10.21 -11.18 -13.51
C LEU A 266 -11.48 -11.51 -14.33
N ARG A 267 -12.68 -11.29 -13.76
CA ARG A 267 -13.95 -11.40 -14.50
C ARG A 267 -14.05 -10.33 -15.59
N GLN A 268 -13.76 -9.07 -15.28
CA GLN A 268 -13.75 -7.98 -16.27
C GLN A 268 -12.78 -8.25 -17.41
N LEU A 269 -11.61 -8.85 -17.13
CA LEU A 269 -10.67 -9.29 -18.17
C LEU A 269 -11.23 -10.39 -19.08
N ARG A 270 -12.02 -11.32 -18.54
CA ARG A 270 -12.67 -12.37 -19.33
C ARG A 270 -13.68 -11.79 -20.29
N ASP A 271 -14.42 -10.75 -19.84
CA ASP A 271 -15.49 -10.09 -20.60
C ASP A 271 -14.98 -8.88 -21.41
N PHE A 272 -13.67 -8.66 -21.41
CA PHE A 272 -13.03 -7.54 -22.08
C PHE A 272 -13.23 -7.63 -23.61
N ARG A 273 -13.78 -6.56 -24.20
CA ARG A 273 -13.92 -6.40 -25.64
C ARG A 273 -13.17 -5.13 -26.08
N PHE A 274 -12.30 -5.29 -27.07
CA PHE A 274 -11.49 -4.20 -27.65
C PHE A 274 -12.31 -2.99 -28.11
N GLU A 275 -13.54 -3.20 -28.52
CA GLU A 275 -14.46 -2.16 -29.03
C GLU A 275 -14.84 -1.09 -28.00
N ARG A 276 -14.62 -1.36 -26.71
CA ARG A 276 -14.93 -0.42 -25.60
C ARG A 276 -13.76 0.44 -25.15
N VAL A 277 -12.59 0.20 -25.70
CA VAL A 277 -11.36 0.86 -25.25
C VAL A 277 -11.14 2.16 -26.01
N LYS A 278 -11.13 3.29 -25.30
CA LYS A 278 -10.74 4.57 -25.87
C LYS A 278 -9.22 4.67 -25.95
N CYS A 279 -8.70 4.78 -27.17
CA CYS A 279 -7.29 5.07 -27.39
C CYS A 279 -7.10 6.59 -27.22
N PHE A 280 -6.63 7.03 -26.07
CA PHE A 280 -6.09 8.38 -25.91
C PHE A 280 -4.60 8.32 -26.29
N LEU A 281 -4.31 8.43 -27.56
CA LEU A 281 -2.98 8.84 -28.01
C LEU A 281 -2.86 10.33 -27.72
N PRO A 282 -1.77 10.78 -27.04
CA PRO A 282 -1.49 12.18 -26.87
C PRO A 282 -1.15 12.84 -28.19
#